data_785e754ae17813574aa1632dbfe74c2a
#
_entry.id   785e754ae17813574aa1632dbfe74c2a
#
_cell.length_a   1.000
_cell.length_b   1.000
_cell.length_c   1.000
_cell.angle_alpha   90.00
_cell.angle_beta   90.00
_cell.angle_gamma   90.00
#
_symmetry.space_group_name_H-M   'P 1'
#
loop_
_entity.id
_entity.type
_entity.pdbx_description
1 polymer ?
#
loop_
_entity_poly.entity_id
_entity_poly.type
_entity_poly.pdbx_seq_one_letter_code
_entity_poly.pdbx_strand_id
1 'polypeptide(L)'
;MHAGMWPFIKQRPYDIVASPADEPRDIFVSAFYSAPLAPNFDFVVKGQEVDFQTGLDALAKLTDGKVYVGIRKGSSVSVKGVETVEVEGPHPAANVGVQINHIKPINKGEVVWTVNPADVIVIGRLFNKGIADFSRLVVITGSETTERGYVKAIAGCTIASLVDGKIMRGNEDIRIISGNVLTGTKVEKNDYLGAYDNQITVIPEGDETHDFFGWATPGFGKFSVSHSFPAWLMGKNKEYVIDARIKGGKRAMIMSNEYDLSLIHISEPTRH
;
A
#
# COMPACT_ATOMS: atom_id res chain seq x y z
N MET A 1 -17.56 12.66 -12.00
CA MET A 1 -17.43 13.69 -10.95
C MET A 1 -18.60 13.65 -9.96
N HIS A 2 -19.85 13.83 -10.38
CA HIS A 2 -21.02 13.88 -9.47
C HIS A 2 -21.19 12.64 -8.57
N ALA A 3 -20.73 11.46 -8.99
CA ALA A 3 -20.79 10.22 -8.20
C ALA A 3 -19.66 10.07 -7.15
N GLY A 4 -18.78 11.07 -6.98
CA GLY A 4 -17.70 11.04 -6.01
C GLY A 4 -16.52 10.12 -6.32
N MET A 5 -16.43 9.60 -7.57
CA MET A 5 -15.36 8.67 -7.94
C MET A 5 -14.04 9.35 -8.36
N TRP A 6 -14.11 10.65 -8.67
CA TRP A 6 -12.95 11.37 -9.19
C TRP A 6 -11.72 11.37 -8.27
N PRO A 7 -11.85 11.49 -6.94
CA PRO A 7 -10.71 11.45 -6.02
C PRO A 7 -9.90 10.15 -6.04
N PHE A 8 -10.42 9.07 -6.60
CA PHE A 8 -9.68 7.82 -6.77
C PHE A 8 -8.64 7.87 -7.90
N ILE A 9 -8.72 8.88 -8.76
CA ILE A 9 -7.74 9.10 -9.82
C ILE A 9 -6.68 10.04 -9.29
N LYS A 10 -5.44 9.56 -9.21
CA LYS A 10 -4.29 10.34 -8.76
C LYS A 10 -3.39 10.71 -9.91
N GLN A 11 -2.78 11.88 -9.83
CA GLN A 11 -1.87 12.43 -10.82
C GLN A 11 -0.43 12.35 -10.33
N ARG A 12 0.42 11.80 -11.17
CA ARG A 12 1.88 11.75 -10.96
C ARG A 12 2.57 12.86 -11.77
N PRO A 13 3.68 13.38 -11.26
CA PRO A 13 4.56 12.80 -10.22
C PRO A 13 4.19 13.13 -8.78
N TYR A 14 3.28 14.05 -8.51
CA TYR A 14 3.05 14.60 -7.16
C TYR A 14 2.08 13.80 -6.28
N ASP A 15 1.48 12.73 -6.81
CA ASP A 15 0.49 11.88 -6.11
C ASP A 15 -0.72 12.66 -5.53
N ILE A 16 -1.13 13.69 -6.21
CA ILE A 16 -2.32 14.50 -5.89
C ILE A 16 -3.55 13.96 -6.61
N VAL A 17 -4.74 14.39 -6.21
CA VAL A 17 -5.96 14.11 -6.97
C VAL A 17 -5.84 14.73 -8.35
N ALA A 18 -6.17 13.97 -9.39
CA ALA A 18 -6.05 14.42 -10.77
C ALA A 18 -6.92 15.65 -11.04
N SER A 19 -6.36 16.64 -11.74
CA SER A 19 -7.11 17.79 -12.21
C SER A 19 -8.02 17.38 -13.38
N PRO A 20 -9.33 17.67 -13.33
CA PRO A 20 -10.21 17.37 -14.45
C PRO A 20 -9.92 18.17 -15.73
N ALA A 21 -9.10 19.21 -15.62
CA ALA A 21 -8.68 20.04 -16.76
C ALA A 21 -7.41 19.49 -17.43
N ASP A 22 -6.70 18.56 -16.79
CA ASP A 22 -5.50 17.97 -17.33
C ASP A 22 -5.81 16.71 -18.15
N GLU A 23 -5.09 16.52 -19.24
CA GLU A 23 -5.14 15.31 -20.05
C GLU A 23 -3.92 14.45 -19.74
N PRO A 24 -4.10 13.23 -19.20
CA PRO A 24 -2.96 12.37 -18.89
C PRO A 24 -2.39 11.77 -20.18
N ARG A 25 -1.05 11.71 -20.25
CA ARG A 25 -0.36 11.01 -21.33
C ARG A 25 -0.73 9.52 -21.37
N ASP A 26 -0.84 8.88 -20.19
CA ASP A 26 -1.17 7.48 -20.02
C ASP A 26 -1.81 7.29 -18.63
N ILE A 27 -2.50 6.17 -18.43
CA ILE A 27 -3.05 5.76 -17.13
C ILE A 27 -2.44 4.43 -16.70
N PHE A 28 -2.05 4.31 -15.43
CA PHE A 28 -1.42 3.12 -14.89
C PHE A 28 -2.25 2.53 -13.74
N VAL A 29 -2.44 1.22 -13.78
CA VAL A 29 -3.10 0.43 -12.73
C VAL A 29 -2.17 -0.72 -12.35
N SER A 30 -1.79 -0.82 -11.08
CA SER A 30 -1.06 -1.98 -10.58
C SER A 30 -2.06 -2.99 -10.02
N ALA A 31 -2.35 -4.06 -10.78
CA ALA A 31 -3.33 -5.07 -10.41
C ALA A 31 -2.75 -6.17 -9.51
N PHE A 32 -1.84 -5.82 -8.62
CA PHE A 32 -1.36 -6.67 -7.55
C PHE A 32 -0.72 -5.82 -6.43
N TYR A 33 -0.42 -6.46 -5.31
CA TYR A 33 0.24 -5.84 -4.17
C TYR A 33 1.50 -6.63 -3.83
N SER A 34 2.57 -5.96 -3.41
CA SER A 34 3.85 -6.58 -3.02
C SER A 34 4.27 -6.28 -1.58
N ALA A 35 3.53 -5.44 -0.87
CA ALA A 35 3.80 -5.15 0.53
C ALA A 35 3.56 -6.40 1.41
N PRO A 36 4.20 -6.50 2.58
CA PRO A 36 3.95 -7.60 3.51
C PRO A 36 2.47 -7.71 3.88
N LEU A 37 1.96 -8.94 3.88
CA LEU A 37 0.58 -9.28 4.25
C LEU A 37 -0.50 -8.56 3.43
N ALA A 38 -0.15 -8.02 2.27
CA ALA A 38 -1.06 -7.31 1.40
C ALA A 38 -2.14 -8.23 0.82
N PRO A 39 -3.31 -7.68 0.42
CA PRO A 39 -4.36 -8.47 -0.19
C PRO A 39 -3.89 -9.18 -1.46
N ASN A 40 -4.43 -10.36 -1.71
CA ASN A 40 -4.26 -11.02 -2.99
C ASN A 40 -5.31 -10.47 -3.98
N PHE A 41 -4.86 -9.77 -5.02
CA PHE A 41 -5.78 -9.13 -5.97
C PHE A 41 -6.53 -10.15 -6.82
N ASP A 42 -5.94 -11.31 -7.17
CA ASP A 42 -6.66 -12.39 -7.86
C ASP A 42 -7.87 -12.86 -7.06
N PHE A 43 -7.78 -12.86 -5.72
CA PHE A 43 -8.91 -13.17 -4.85
C PHE A 43 -9.91 -12.00 -4.80
N VAL A 44 -9.42 -10.77 -4.71
CA VAL A 44 -10.26 -9.56 -4.62
C VAL A 44 -11.11 -9.38 -5.87
N VAL A 45 -10.54 -9.61 -7.05
CA VAL A 45 -11.26 -9.43 -8.33
C VAL A 45 -12.25 -10.55 -8.62
N LYS A 46 -12.12 -11.71 -7.97
CA LYS A 46 -12.96 -12.87 -8.22
C LYS A 46 -14.45 -12.56 -8.01
N GLY A 47 -15.24 -12.79 -9.08
CA GLY A 47 -16.66 -12.45 -9.12
C GLY A 47 -16.94 -10.96 -9.38
N GLN A 48 -15.92 -10.16 -9.64
CA GLN A 48 -16.00 -8.73 -9.97
C GLN A 48 -15.20 -8.40 -11.26
N GLU A 49 -14.90 -9.41 -12.06
CA GLU A 49 -14.07 -9.29 -13.27
C GLU A 49 -14.73 -8.36 -14.30
N VAL A 50 -16.06 -8.43 -14.41
CA VAL A 50 -16.84 -7.57 -15.32
C VAL A 50 -16.76 -6.11 -14.85
N ASP A 51 -16.88 -5.87 -13.54
CA ASP A 51 -16.78 -4.52 -12.98
C ASP A 51 -15.35 -3.98 -13.18
N PHE A 52 -14.33 -4.81 -12.97
CA PHE A 52 -12.94 -4.42 -13.20
C PHE A 52 -12.69 -4.06 -14.68
N GLN A 53 -13.16 -4.88 -15.62
CA GLN A 53 -13.02 -4.60 -17.05
C GLN A 53 -13.76 -3.30 -17.43
N THR A 54 -15.01 -3.13 -16.99
CA THR A 54 -15.77 -1.90 -17.28
C THR A 54 -15.09 -0.67 -16.72
N GLY A 55 -14.46 -0.78 -15.53
CA GLY A 55 -13.68 0.30 -14.94
C GLY A 55 -12.47 0.67 -15.80
N LEU A 56 -11.75 -0.31 -16.33
CA LEU A 56 -10.62 -0.09 -17.25
C LEU A 56 -11.09 0.55 -18.57
N ASP A 57 -12.21 0.08 -19.13
CA ASP A 57 -12.80 0.64 -20.35
C ASP A 57 -13.21 2.12 -20.16
N ALA A 58 -13.72 2.46 -18.95
CA ALA A 58 -14.04 3.82 -18.59
C ALA A 58 -12.78 4.69 -18.47
N LEU A 59 -11.72 4.18 -17.85
CA LEU A 59 -10.43 4.88 -17.76
C LEU A 59 -9.80 5.10 -19.14
N ALA A 60 -9.93 4.14 -20.05
CA ALA A 60 -9.42 4.27 -21.42
C ALA A 60 -10.08 5.41 -22.22
N LYS A 61 -11.22 5.93 -21.77
CA LYS A 61 -11.87 7.11 -22.37
C LYS A 61 -11.35 8.45 -21.83
N LEU A 62 -10.48 8.40 -20.82
CA LEU A 62 -9.95 9.60 -20.17
C LEU A 62 -8.55 9.97 -20.66
N THR A 63 -7.99 9.23 -21.61
CA THR A 63 -6.66 9.49 -22.20
C THR A 63 -6.66 9.14 -23.68
N ASP A 64 -5.94 9.91 -24.48
CA ASP A 64 -5.62 9.56 -25.86
C ASP A 64 -4.46 8.56 -25.95
N GLY A 65 -3.77 8.33 -24.84
CA GLY A 65 -2.68 7.37 -24.72
C GLY A 65 -3.16 5.96 -24.39
N LYS A 66 -2.39 5.27 -23.56
CA LYS A 66 -2.67 3.87 -23.20
C LYS A 66 -2.99 3.72 -21.72
N VAL A 67 -3.83 2.73 -21.40
CA VAL A 67 -4.00 2.23 -20.05
C VAL A 67 -3.07 1.02 -19.87
N TYR A 68 -2.13 1.12 -18.95
CA TYR A 68 -1.20 0.05 -18.59
C TYR A 68 -1.70 -0.64 -17.33
N VAL A 69 -1.82 -1.97 -17.39
CA VAL A 69 -2.21 -2.80 -16.24
C VAL A 69 -1.05 -3.72 -15.89
N GLY A 70 -0.36 -3.42 -14.79
CA GLY A 70 0.67 -4.29 -14.25
C GLY A 70 0.05 -5.47 -13.50
N ILE A 71 0.30 -6.69 -13.95
CA ILE A 71 -0.14 -7.92 -13.29
C ILE A 71 1.06 -8.69 -12.77
N ARG A 72 0.86 -9.46 -11.71
CA ARG A 72 1.90 -10.37 -11.23
C ARG A 72 2.06 -11.52 -12.21
N LYS A 73 3.29 -11.93 -12.47
CA LYS A 73 3.57 -13.11 -13.29
C LYS A 73 2.84 -14.35 -12.74
N GLY A 74 2.07 -15.01 -13.60
CA GLY A 74 1.23 -16.14 -13.22
C GLY A 74 -0.11 -15.76 -12.55
N SER A 75 -0.50 -14.49 -12.56
CA SER A 75 -1.84 -14.04 -12.13
C SER A 75 -2.92 -14.58 -13.05
N SER A 76 -4.09 -14.85 -12.49
CA SER A 76 -5.29 -15.25 -13.23
C SER A 76 -6.08 -14.07 -13.81
N VAL A 77 -5.68 -12.84 -13.52
CA VAL A 77 -6.34 -11.63 -14.02
C VAL A 77 -6.17 -11.52 -15.52
N SER A 78 -7.29 -11.51 -16.25
CA SER A 78 -7.31 -11.35 -17.70
C SER A 78 -8.16 -10.12 -18.05
N VAL A 79 -7.59 -9.20 -18.79
CA VAL A 79 -8.23 -7.95 -19.21
C VAL A 79 -8.06 -7.74 -20.72
N LYS A 80 -8.95 -6.95 -21.30
CA LYS A 80 -8.95 -6.70 -22.76
C LYS A 80 -8.91 -5.19 -23.01
N GLY A 81 -8.44 -4.79 -24.19
CA GLY A 81 -8.47 -3.39 -24.62
C GLY A 81 -7.47 -2.48 -23.92
N VAL A 82 -6.56 -3.05 -23.11
CA VAL A 82 -5.51 -2.33 -22.37
C VAL A 82 -4.16 -3.03 -22.54
N GLU A 83 -3.08 -2.33 -22.28
CA GLU A 83 -1.72 -2.89 -22.32
C GLU A 83 -1.43 -3.61 -21.00
N THR A 84 -1.37 -4.93 -21.03
CA THR A 84 -1.03 -5.74 -19.87
C THR A 84 0.48 -5.95 -19.79
N VAL A 85 1.08 -5.69 -18.65
CA VAL A 85 2.51 -5.87 -18.38
C VAL A 85 2.69 -6.86 -17.24
N GLU A 86 3.37 -7.97 -17.50
CA GLU A 86 3.76 -8.90 -16.44
C GLU A 86 4.92 -8.34 -15.63
N VAL A 87 4.76 -8.35 -14.31
CA VAL A 87 5.75 -7.85 -13.37
C VAL A 87 6.15 -8.97 -12.41
N GLU A 88 7.46 -9.15 -12.24
CA GLU A 88 8.05 -10.09 -11.31
C GLU A 88 9.08 -9.37 -10.42
N GLY A 89 9.10 -9.69 -9.14
CA GLY A 89 10.07 -9.15 -8.20
C GLY A 89 9.54 -9.04 -6.78
N PRO A 90 10.45 -8.77 -5.83
CA PRO A 90 10.09 -8.47 -4.45
C PRO A 90 9.44 -7.07 -4.36
N HIS A 91 8.95 -6.73 -3.17
CA HIS A 91 8.58 -5.33 -2.91
C HIS A 91 9.79 -4.41 -3.18
N PRO A 92 9.61 -3.29 -3.89
CA PRO A 92 8.38 -2.58 -4.23
C PRO A 92 7.83 -2.81 -5.66
N ALA A 93 7.95 -4.01 -6.24
CA ALA A 93 7.55 -4.28 -7.62
C ALA A 93 6.08 -3.88 -7.95
N ALA A 94 5.17 -3.97 -6.96
CA ALA A 94 3.79 -3.54 -7.15
C ALA A 94 3.57 -2.02 -7.01
N ASN A 95 4.56 -1.25 -6.59
CA ASN A 95 4.40 0.20 -6.54
C ASN A 95 4.27 0.75 -7.97
N VAL A 96 3.15 1.41 -8.22
CA VAL A 96 2.84 1.92 -9.56
C VAL A 96 3.91 2.89 -10.07
N GLY A 97 4.55 3.67 -9.19
CA GLY A 97 5.67 4.53 -9.56
C GLY A 97 6.89 3.77 -10.08
N VAL A 98 7.18 2.58 -9.51
CA VAL A 98 8.23 1.68 -9.99
C VAL A 98 7.88 1.15 -11.37
N GLN A 99 6.63 0.72 -11.57
CA GLN A 99 6.14 0.23 -12.86
C GLN A 99 6.19 1.33 -13.93
N ILE A 100 5.76 2.55 -13.61
CA ILE A 100 5.85 3.70 -14.51
C ILE A 100 7.30 3.91 -14.97
N ASN A 101 8.24 3.89 -14.01
CA ASN A 101 9.65 4.12 -14.33
C ASN A 101 10.24 3.05 -15.26
N HIS A 102 9.78 1.80 -15.16
CA HIS A 102 10.26 0.71 -16.01
C HIS A 102 9.52 0.61 -17.36
N ILE A 103 8.24 0.97 -17.39
CA ILE A 103 7.41 0.84 -18.61
C ILE A 103 7.57 2.08 -19.49
N LYS A 104 7.32 3.26 -18.92
CA LYS A 104 7.34 4.53 -19.65
C LYS A 104 7.56 5.68 -18.66
N PRO A 105 8.82 6.04 -18.35
CA PRO A 105 9.16 7.08 -17.40
C PRO A 105 8.46 8.42 -17.69
N ILE A 106 8.19 9.19 -16.64
CA ILE A 106 7.60 10.53 -16.75
C ILE A 106 8.72 11.52 -16.99
N ASN A 107 8.61 12.31 -18.06
CA ASN A 107 9.52 13.40 -18.36
C ASN A 107 8.96 14.74 -17.84
N LYS A 108 9.83 15.77 -17.85
CA LYS A 108 9.43 17.11 -17.43
C LYS A 108 8.24 17.61 -18.26
N GLY A 109 7.18 18.04 -17.58
CA GLY A 109 5.96 18.56 -18.21
C GLY A 109 4.92 17.49 -18.57
N GLU A 110 5.24 16.21 -18.45
CA GLU A 110 4.28 15.14 -18.66
C GLU A 110 3.47 14.84 -17.40
N VAL A 111 2.23 14.44 -17.60
CA VAL A 111 1.30 14.01 -16.55
C VAL A 111 0.82 12.62 -16.87
N VAL A 112 0.85 11.72 -15.90
CA VAL A 112 0.21 10.40 -15.97
C VAL A 112 -0.73 10.22 -14.79
N TRP A 113 -1.79 9.46 -14.99
CA TRP A 113 -2.71 9.16 -13.91
C TRP A 113 -2.53 7.73 -13.41
N THR A 114 -2.85 7.53 -12.15
CA THR A 114 -2.81 6.23 -11.49
C THR A 114 -4.11 5.97 -10.75
N VAL A 115 -4.58 4.73 -10.77
CA VAL A 115 -5.77 4.30 -10.05
C VAL A 115 -5.47 2.99 -9.34
N ASN A 116 -5.92 2.87 -8.08
CA ASN A 116 -5.80 1.61 -7.34
C ASN A 116 -6.76 0.58 -7.96
N PRO A 117 -6.36 -0.69 -8.12
CA PRO A 117 -7.18 -1.69 -8.78
C PRO A 117 -8.52 -1.96 -8.07
N ALA A 118 -8.59 -1.83 -6.75
CA ALA A 118 -9.85 -1.91 -6.02
C ALA A 118 -10.80 -0.75 -6.37
N ASP A 119 -10.26 0.45 -6.63
CA ASP A 119 -11.03 1.62 -7.03
C ASP A 119 -11.50 1.52 -8.48
N VAL A 120 -10.74 0.85 -9.36
CA VAL A 120 -11.20 0.52 -10.72
C VAL A 120 -12.47 -0.33 -10.68
N ILE A 121 -12.57 -1.31 -9.78
CA ILE A 121 -13.77 -2.12 -9.57
C ILE A 121 -14.96 -1.23 -9.14
N VAL A 122 -14.73 -0.29 -8.23
CA VAL A 122 -15.76 0.65 -7.74
C VAL A 122 -16.26 1.54 -8.89
N ILE A 123 -15.34 2.05 -9.72
CA ILE A 123 -15.68 2.82 -10.93
C ILE A 123 -16.50 1.97 -11.89
N GLY A 124 -16.11 0.73 -12.17
CA GLY A 124 -16.85 -0.15 -13.06
C GLY A 124 -18.25 -0.48 -12.57
N ARG A 125 -18.42 -0.69 -11.26
CA ARG A 125 -19.76 -0.88 -10.67
C ARG A 125 -20.68 0.31 -10.88
N LEU A 126 -20.15 1.53 -10.80
CA LEU A 126 -20.93 2.73 -11.11
C LEU A 126 -21.49 2.67 -12.53
N PHE A 127 -20.67 2.31 -13.52
CA PHE A 127 -21.14 2.23 -14.91
C PHE A 127 -22.06 1.04 -15.17
N ASN A 128 -21.86 -0.10 -14.51
CA ASN A 128 -22.68 -1.28 -14.69
C ASN A 128 -24.04 -1.17 -13.97
N LYS A 129 -24.08 -0.56 -12.79
CA LYS A 129 -25.27 -0.53 -11.92
C LYS A 129 -25.92 0.84 -11.79
N GLY A 130 -25.26 1.91 -12.24
CA GLY A 130 -25.75 3.28 -12.13
C GLY A 130 -25.77 3.85 -10.70
N ILE A 131 -25.19 3.15 -9.73
CA ILE A 131 -25.12 3.57 -8.31
C ILE A 131 -23.67 3.62 -7.82
N ALA A 132 -23.38 4.57 -6.95
CA ALA A 132 -22.09 4.71 -6.31
C ALA A 132 -21.97 3.71 -5.13
N ASP A 133 -21.40 2.54 -5.39
CA ASP A 133 -21.15 1.50 -4.38
C ASP A 133 -19.66 1.50 -3.99
N PHE A 134 -19.34 2.15 -2.86
CA PHE A 134 -17.98 2.24 -2.31
C PHE A 134 -17.56 1.03 -1.50
N SER A 135 -18.31 -0.07 -1.55
CA SER A 135 -17.91 -1.31 -0.87
C SER A 135 -16.67 -1.92 -1.52
N ARG A 136 -15.78 -2.42 -0.70
CA ARG A 136 -14.54 -3.12 -1.13
C ARG A 136 -14.22 -4.26 -0.18
N LEU A 137 -13.37 -5.17 -0.61
CA LEU A 137 -12.78 -6.17 0.27
C LEU A 137 -11.58 -5.55 0.97
N VAL A 138 -11.60 -5.59 2.29
CA VAL A 138 -10.51 -5.16 3.18
C VAL A 138 -9.92 -6.40 3.83
N VAL A 139 -8.62 -6.57 3.78
CA VAL A 139 -7.95 -7.66 4.50
C VAL A 139 -7.60 -7.20 5.91
N ILE A 140 -7.94 -8.04 6.90
CA ILE A 140 -7.51 -7.88 8.29
C ILE A 140 -6.39 -8.86 8.53
N THR A 141 -5.23 -8.37 9.00
CA THR A 141 -4.01 -9.14 9.10
C THR A 141 -3.13 -8.63 10.24
N GLY A 142 -2.08 -9.38 10.53
CA GLY A 142 -1.13 -9.07 11.60
C GLY A 142 -1.06 -10.17 12.64
N SER A 143 -0.05 -10.11 13.53
CA SER A 143 0.15 -11.12 14.57
C SER A 143 -0.85 -11.03 15.71
N GLU A 144 -1.42 -9.85 15.95
CA GLU A 144 -2.29 -9.57 17.09
C GLU A 144 -3.79 -9.70 16.75
N THR A 145 -4.12 -10.33 15.62
CA THR A 145 -5.50 -10.63 15.24
C THR A 145 -5.84 -12.09 15.49
N THR A 146 -7.00 -12.36 16.08
CA THR A 146 -7.54 -13.73 16.29
C THR A 146 -8.05 -14.32 14.98
N GLU A 147 -8.69 -13.50 14.15
CA GLU A 147 -9.24 -13.88 12.86
C GLU A 147 -8.61 -13.03 11.75
N ARG A 148 -7.85 -13.70 10.88
CA ARG A 148 -7.26 -13.09 9.68
C ARG A 148 -8.12 -13.41 8.48
N GLY A 149 -8.36 -12.45 7.62
CA GLY A 149 -9.17 -12.71 6.43
C GLY A 149 -9.71 -11.46 5.77
N TYR A 150 -10.58 -11.68 4.78
CA TYR A 150 -11.21 -10.62 4.02
C TYR A 150 -12.59 -10.29 4.59
N VAL A 151 -12.86 -9.01 4.74
CA VAL A 151 -14.16 -8.49 5.16
C VAL A 151 -14.64 -7.50 4.11
N LYS A 152 -15.92 -7.57 3.76
CA LYS A 152 -16.55 -6.55 2.91
C LYS A 152 -16.86 -5.33 3.76
N ALA A 153 -16.31 -4.20 3.39
CA ALA A 153 -16.46 -2.94 4.11
C ALA A 153 -16.72 -1.78 3.14
N ILE A 154 -17.26 -0.69 3.64
CA ILE A 154 -17.41 0.55 2.90
C ILE A 154 -16.14 1.40 3.13
N ALA A 155 -15.62 2.04 2.09
CA ALA A 155 -14.50 2.96 2.22
C ALA A 155 -14.82 4.05 3.25
N GLY A 156 -13.88 4.28 4.19
CA GLY A 156 -14.09 5.24 5.28
C GLY A 156 -14.94 4.73 6.44
N CYS A 157 -15.22 3.42 6.56
CA CYS A 157 -15.85 2.87 7.76
C CYS A 157 -14.94 3.01 8.99
N THR A 158 -15.51 2.97 10.18
CA THR A 158 -14.75 3.02 11.43
C THR A 158 -13.88 1.78 11.60
N ILE A 159 -12.67 1.96 12.12
CA ILE A 159 -11.76 0.85 12.40
C ILE A 159 -12.39 -0.14 13.38
N ALA A 160 -13.08 0.35 14.41
CA ALA A 160 -13.79 -0.50 15.37
C ALA A 160 -14.71 -1.51 14.68
N SER A 161 -15.49 -1.09 13.67
CA SER A 161 -16.40 -2.00 12.97
C SER A 161 -15.71 -3.19 12.27
N LEU A 162 -14.42 -3.08 12.03
CA LEU A 162 -13.61 -4.10 11.35
C LEU A 162 -12.84 -5.00 12.33
N VAL A 163 -12.36 -4.43 13.45
CA VAL A 163 -11.43 -5.10 14.36
C VAL A 163 -12.02 -5.52 15.68
N ASP A 164 -13.22 -5.04 16.06
CA ASP A 164 -13.84 -5.41 17.34
C ASP A 164 -14.09 -6.91 17.44
N GLY A 165 -13.69 -7.48 18.57
CA GLY A 165 -13.74 -8.93 18.82
C GLY A 165 -12.65 -9.74 18.08
N LYS A 166 -11.80 -9.11 17.27
CA LYS A 166 -10.76 -9.78 16.48
C LYS A 166 -9.33 -9.48 16.92
N ILE A 167 -9.16 -8.72 17.99
CA ILE A 167 -7.85 -8.37 18.54
C ILE A 167 -7.54 -9.28 19.73
N MET A 168 -6.32 -9.87 19.76
CA MET A 168 -5.88 -10.81 20.80
C MET A 168 -5.60 -10.15 22.13
N ARG A 169 -5.06 -8.95 22.15
CA ARG A 169 -4.62 -8.21 23.34
C ARG A 169 -5.50 -7.01 23.61
N GLY A 170 -5.47 -6.52 24.85
CA GLY A 170 -6.08 -5.24 25.19
C GLY A 170 -5.44 -4.08 24.42
N ASN A 171 -6.06 -2.91 24.44
CA ASN A 171 -5.69 -1.77 23.59
C ASN A 171 -4.32 -1.14 23.88
N GLU A 172 -3.64 -1.53 24.97
CA GLU A 172 -2.50 -0.78 25.50
C GLU A 172 -1.16 -1.13 24.84
N ASP A 173 -1.03 -2.30 24.21
CA ASP A 173 0.24 -2.78 23.63
C ASP A 173 0.13 -3.20 22.16
N ILE A 174 -0.84 -2.67 21.43
CA ILE A 174 -1.01 -2.96 20.00
C ILE A 174 -1.00 -1.70 19.14
N ARG A 175 -0.49 -1.86 17.95
CA ARG A 175 -0.56 -0.86 16.89
C ARG A 175 -1.53 -1.32 15.82
N ILE A 176 -2.58 -0.53 15.60
CA ILE A 176 -3.49 -0.70 14.47
C ILE A 176 -3.02 0.23 13.37
N ILE A 177 -2.87 -0.31 12.17
CA ILE A 177 -2.38 0.41 11.00
C ILE A 177 -3.45 0.33 9.91
N SER A 178 -3.92 1.48 9.45
CA SER A 178 -4.66 1.59 8.19
C SER A 178 -3.66 1.48 7.05
N GLY A 179 -3.76 0.41 6.26
CA GLY A 179 -2.76 0.04 5.27
C GLY A 179 -1.75 -1.01 5.74
N ASN A 180 -0.63 -1.10 5.05
CA ASN A 180 0.44 -2.05 5.34
C ASN A 180 1.49 -1.48 6.32
N VAL A 181 2.36 -2.34 6.83
CA VAL A 181 3.40 -1.97 7.82
C VAL A 181 4.48 -1.02 7.29
N LEU A 182 4.59 -0.82 5.97
CA LEU A 182 5.65 0.00 5.37
C LEU A 182 5.22 1.44 5.11
N THR A 183 3.95 1.63 4.72
CA THR A 183 3.44 2.94 4.28
C THR A 183 2.11 3.32 4.91
N GLY A 184 1.53 2.43 5.73
CA GLY A 184 0.25 2.68 6.40
C GLY A 184 0.38 3.69 7.54
N THR A 185 -0.76 4.18 7.98
CA THR A 185 -0.88 5.17 9.05
C THR A 185 -1.36 4.50 10.33
N LYS A 186 -0.71 4.81 11.47
CA LYS A 186 -1.21 4.41 12.80
C LYS A 186 -2.57 5.06 13.04
N VAL A 187 -3.53 4.24 13.45
CA VAL A 187 -4.91 4.68 13.72
C VAL A 187 -5.39 4.09 15.06
N GLU A 188 -6.36 4.76 15.63
CA GLU A 188 -7.09 4.27 16.80
C GLU A 188 -8.39 3.58 16.39
N LYS A 189 -9.03 2.87 17.32
CA LYS A 189 -10.32 2.18 17.05
C LYS A 189 -11.43 3.12 16.59
N ASN A 190 -11.42 4.35 17.10
CA ASN A 190 -12.44 5.36 16.77
C ASN A 190 -12.14 6.11 15.46
N ASP A 191 -10.98 5.88 14.87
CA ASP A 191 -10.64 6.45 13.58
C ASP A 191 -11.30 5.70 12.42
N TYR A 192 -11.03 6.17 11.22
CA TYR A 192 -11.62 5.65 10.00
C TYR A 192 -10.56 4.98 9.12
N LEU A 193 -10.99 3.98 8.36
CA LEU A 193 -10.17 3.37 7.32
C LEU A 193 -9.82 4.42 6.26
N GLY A 194 -8.54 4.54 5.92
CA GLY A 194 -8.08 5.46 4.88
C GLY A 194 -8.81 5.21 3.55
N ALA A 195 -9.14 6.28 2.84
CA ALA A 195 -9.95 6.22 1.62
C ALA A 195 -9.34 5.33 0.53
N TYR A 196 -8.02 5.18 0.52
CA TYR A 196 -7.29 4.37 -0.47
C TYR A 196 -6.81 3.02 0.10
N ASP A 197 -7.06 2.77 1.39
CA ASP A 197 -6.61 1.56 2.06
C ASP A 197 -7.61 0.41 1.87
N ASN A 198 -7.07 -0.77 1.68
CA ASN A 198 -7.81 -2.04 1.58
C ASN A 198 -7.22 -3.12 2.50
N GLN A 199 -6.43 -2.68 3.48
CA GLN A 199 -5.77 -3.52 4.47
C GLN A 199 -5.80 -2.85 5.83
N ILE A 200 -6.01 -3.64 6.87
CA ILE A 200 -5.75 -3.29 8.27
C ILE A 200 -4.72 -4.26 8.80
N THR A 201 -3.68 -3.73 9.40
CA THR A 201 -2.60 -4.53 9.98
C THR A 201 -2.54 -4.25 11.48
N VAL A 202 -2.58 -5.31 12.29
CA VAL A 202 -2.49 -5.21 13.76
C VAL A 202 -1.24 -5.95 14.23
N ILE A 203 -0.32 -5.22 14.83
CA ILE A 203 0.97 -5.72 15.32
C ILE A 203 1.21 -5.25 16.76
N PRO A 204 2.15 -5.88 17.51
CA PRO A 204 2.56 -5.36 18.81
C PRO A 204 3.15 -3.95 18.68
N GLU A 205 2.84 -3.05 19.60
CA GLU A 205 3.52 -1.74 19.71
C GLU A 205 4.97 -1.95 20.13
N GLY A 206 5.21 -2.85 21.08
CA GLY A 206 6.54 -3.24 21.54
C GLY A 206 7.10 -2.36 22.66
N ASP A 207 6.28 -1.52 23.26
CA ASP A 207 6.70 -0.63 24.35
C ASP A 207 7.07 -1.39 25.62
N GLU A 208 6.43 -2.55 25.87
CA GLU A 208 6.69 -3.39 27.04
C GLU A 208 8.02 -4.19 26.97
N THR A 209 8.69 -4.18 25.83
CA THR A 209 9.89 -4.99 25.64
C THR A 209 11.14 -4.22 26.00
N HIS A 210 11.57 -4.31 27.24
CA HIS A 210 12.84 -3.75 27.71
C HIS A 210 14.01 -4.72 27.46
N ASP A 211 14.62 -4.64 26.31
CA ASP A 211 15.85 -5.39 26.01
C ASP A 211 17.04 -4.73 26.72
N PHE A 212 17.41 -5.24 27.90
CA PHE A 212 18.64 -4.81 28.59
C PHE A 212 19.84 -5.12 27.67
N PHE A 213 20.61 -4.13 27.25
CA PHE A 213 21.67 -4.24 26.24
C PHE A 213 21.20 -4.75 24.86
N GLY A 214 19.93 -4.56 24.48
CA GLY A 214 19.40 -5.04 23.21
C GLY A 214 20.14 -4.54 21.96
N TRP A 215 20.85 -3.42 22.06
CA TRP A 215 21.71 -2.86 21.02
C TRP A 215 23.03 -3.63 20.83
N ALA A 216 23.52 -4.32 21.87
CA ALA A 216 24.79 -5.08 21.88
C ALA A 216 24.58 -6.59 21.70
N THR A 217 23.36 -7.08 21.90
CA THR A 217 23.07 -8.52 21.78
C THR A 217 23.01 -8.97 20.32
N PRO A 218 23.47 -10.19 19.98
CA PRO A 218 23.48 -10.68 18.59
C PRO A 218 22.12 -10.78 17.91
N GLY A 219 21.02 -10.81 18.69
CA GLY A 219 19.66 -10.73 18.15
C GLY A 219 19.29 -11.83 17.15
N PHE A 220 19.72 -13.09 17.34
CA PHE A 220 19.44 -14.21 16.43
C PHE A 220 17.95 -14.45 16.13
N GLY A 221 17.06 -13.99 16.99
CA GLY A 221 15.60 -14.04 16.80
C GLY A 221 14.99 -12.80 16.19
N LYS A 222 15.78 -11.75 15.91
CA LYS A 222 15.29 -10.44 15.47
C LYS A 222 15.47 -10.28 13.97
N PHE A 223 14.37 -9.92 13.27
CA PHE A 223 14.43 -9.57 11.86
C PHE A 223 15.13 -8.22 11.66
N SER A 224 15.94 -8.11 10.62
CA SER A 224 16.60 -6.87 10.22
C SER A 224 16.73 -6.79 8.71
N VAL A 225 16.17 -5.75 8.11
CA VAL A 225 16.30 -5.47 6.67
C VAL A 225 17.74 -5.14 6.29
N SER A 226 18.46 -4.44 7.15
CA SER A 226 19.86 -4.04 6.93
C SER A 226 20.88 -5.10 7.32
N HIS A 227 20.42 -6.30 7.67
CA HIS A 227 21.28 -7.40 8.15
C HIS A 227 22.12 -7.04 9.38
N SER A 228 21.67 -6.11 10.20
CA SER A 228 22.34 -5.72 11.46
C SER A 228 22.32 -6.84 12.51
N PHE A 229 21.41 -7.79 12.40
CA PHE A 229 21.33 -9.01 13.21
C PHE A 229 21.62 -10.23 12.35
N PRO A 230 22.33 -11.25 12.86
CA PRO A 230 22.71 -12.44 12.09
C PRO A 230 21.55 -13.41 11.80
N ALA A 231 20.32 -13.04 12.09
CA ALA A 231 19.13 -13.85 11.82
C ALA A 231 19.01 -14.28 10.34
N TRP A 232 19.56 -13.50 9.40
CA TRP A 232 19.59 -13.82 7.97
C TRP A 232 20.43 -15.07 7.64
N LEU A 233 21.37 -15.46 8.53
CA LEU A 233 22.13 -16.71 8.42
C LEU A 233 21.30 -17.97 8.72
N MET A 234 20.14 -17.81 9.39
CA MET A 234 19.30 -18.93 9.83
C MET A 234 18.32 -19.44 8.76
N GLY A 235 18.47 -18.98 7.52
CA GLY A 235 17.67 -19.43 6.38
C GLY A 235 16.49 -18.51 6.03
N LYS A 236 15.95 -18.69 4.82
CA LYS A 236 14.92 -17.83 4.24
C LYS A 236 13.48 -18.15 4.71
N ASN A 237 13.27 -19.28 5.38
CA ASN A 237 11.94 -19.80 5.72
C ASN A 237 11.53 -19.50 7.18
N LYS A 238 12.29 -18.66 7.88
CA LYS A 238 11.97 -18.32 9.26
C LYS A 238 10.88 -17.23 9.27
N GLU A 239 9.81 -17.48 10.00
CA GLU A 239 8.76 -16.50 10.27
C GLU A 239 9.16 -15.63 11.48
N TYR A 240 8.85 -14.35 11.40
CA TYR A 240 9.12 -13.37 12.45
C TYR A 240 7.86 -12.65 12.85
N VAL A 241 7.66 -12.47 14.15
CA VAL A 241 6.68 -11.50 14.66
C VAL A 241 7.32 -10.13 14.60
N ILE A 242 6.76 -9.27 13.75
CA ILE A 242 7.22 -7.89 13.57
C ILE A 242 6.41 -7.01 14.52
N ASP A 243 7.08 -6.23 15.34
CA ASP A 243 6.51 -5.16 16.15
C ASP A 243 6.83 -3.77 15.56
N ALA A 244 6.31 -2.71 16.20
CA ALA A 244 6.50 -1.34 15.71
C ALA A 244 7.90 -0.76 15.96
N ARG A 245 8.79 -1.48 16.65
CA ARG A 245 10.16 -1.01 16.93
C ARG A 245 11.04 -1.15 15.70
N ILE A 246 11.96 -0.20 15.55
CA ILE A 246 13.01 -0.28 14.53
C ILE A 246 14.04 -1.31 14.97
N LYS A 247 13.98 -2.52 14.38
CA LYS A 247 14.92 -3.60 14.63
C LYS A 247 15.94 -3.69 13.49
N GLY A 248 17.18 -3.31 13.80
CA GLY A 248 18.28 -3.41 12.82
C GLY A 248 18.12 -2.57 11.57
N GLY A 249 17.28 -1.56 11.60
CA GLY A 249 17.23 -0.49 10.61
C GLY A 249 18.22 0.62 10.94
N LYS A 250 18.27 1.66 10.14
CA LYS A 250 18.98 2.89 10.49
C LYS A 250 18.32 3.46 11.75
N ARG A 251 19.03 3.40 12.85
CA ARG A 251 18.56 3.97 14.11
C ARG A 251 18.87 5.47 14.09
N ALA A 252 17.95 6.28 14.60
CA ALA A 252 18.29 7.64 14.97
C ALA A 252 19.45 7.59 15.97
N MET A 253 20.50 8.34 15.73
CA MET A 253 21.57 8.48 16.70
C MET A 253 21.01 9.18 17.94
N ILE A 254 21.63 8.90 19.10
CA ILE A 254 21.27 9.51 20.38
C ILE A 254 21.33 11.06 20.31
N MET A 255 22.13 11.61 19.40
CA MET A 255 22.19 13.03 19.07
C MET A 255 21.46 13.31 17.75
N SER A 256 20.14 13.31 17.76
CA SER A 256 19.31 13.58 16.57
C SER A 256 19.59 14.93 15.92
N ASN A 257 19.91 15.95 16.73
CA ASN A 257 20.23 17.30 16.24
C ASN A 257 21.51 17.34 15.37
N GLU A 258 22.48 16.50 15.64
CA GLU A 258 23.68 16.38 14.79
C GLU A 258 23.34 15.80 13.40
N TYR A 259 22.37 14.93 13.34
CA TYR A 259 21.89 14.38 12.06
C TYR A 259 21.13 15.42 11.24
N ASP A 260 20.32 16.23 11.89
CA ASP A 260 19.59 17.33 11.25
C ASP A 260 20.57 18.37 10.72
N LEU A 261 21.61 18.69 11.46
CA LEU A 261 22.68 19.60 11.02
C LEU A 261 23.45 19.02 9.82
N SER A 262 23.74 17.71 9.79
CA SER A 262 24.45 17.10 8.67
C SER A 262 23.61 17.08 7.40
N LEU A 263 22.29 16.87 7.50
CA LEU A 263 21.38 16.94 6.37
C LEU A 263 21.25 18.37 5.83
N ILE A 264 21.22 19.39 6.68
CA ILE A 264 21.23 20.80 6.27
C ILE A 264 22.51 21.13 5.51
N HIS A 265 23.65 20.67 5.96
CA HIS A 265 24.95 20.88 5.28
C HIS A 265 25.07 20.13 3.94
N ILE A 266 24.36 19.04 3.77
CA ILE A 266 24.35 18.27 2.50
C ILE A 266 23.34 18.86 1.52
N SER A 267 22.27 19.48 1.99
CA SER A 267 21.17 19.98 1.17
C SER A 267 21.25 21.46 0.83
N GLU A 268 22.05 22.25 1.52
CA GLU A 268 22.29 23.63 1.12
C GLU A 268 23.31 23.68 -0.02
N PRO A 269 22.90 24.13 -1.22
CA PRO A 269 23.87 24.48 -2.25
C PRO A 269 24.69 25.66 -1.72
N THR A 270 25.97 25.46 -1.52
CA THR A 270 26.92 26.54 -1.26
C THR A 270 26.69 27.65 -2.25
N ARG A 271 26.06 28.74 -1.84
CA ARG A 271 26.07 30.00 -2.60
C ARG A 271 27.49 30.54 -2.53
N HIS A 272 28.22 30.34 -3.59
CA HIS A 272 29.40 31.15 -3.93
C HIS A 272 29.01 32.18 -4.97
#